data_a766d9bd8cd8e22ba4975bea3ce3a2ef
#
_entry.id   a766d9bd8cd8e22ba4975bea3ce3a2ef
#
_cell.length_a   1.000
_cell.length_b   1.000
_cell.length_c   1.000
_cell.angle_alpha   90.00
_cell.angle_beta   90.00
_cell.angle_gamma   90.00
#
_symmetry.space_group_name_H-M   'P 1'
#
loop_
_entity.id
_entity.type
_entity.pdbx_description
1 polymer ?
#
loop_
_entity_poly.entity_id
_entity_poly.type
_entity_poly.pdbx_seq_one_letter_code
_entity_poly.pdbx_strand_id
1 'polypeptide(L)'
;MWLWQKIAARIGLYAAYAFGCLAEVVGVTASVAMGGHIGPLLGGFLLGGTFIAITALGLQTGRQLVPRAPRRVLALMTASFGLGQIIGPIVAGLLAQATGDFFLASIVAAAVLLVSGAITWSAAPKSP
;
A
#
# COMPACT_ATOMS: atom_id res chain seq x y z
N MET A 1 -3.12 13.37 5.02
CA MET A 1 -2.55 13.92 3.76
C MET A 1 -1.39 14.89 4.01
N TRP A 2 -1.58 15.96 4.78
CA TRP A 2 -0.54 16.97 5.08
C TRP A 2 0.75 16.39 5.69
N LEU A 3 0.66 15.45 6.64
CA LEU A 3 1.81 14.79 7.25
C LEU A 3 2.67 14.06 6.20
N TRP A 4 2.04 13.25 5.36
CA TRP A 4 2.72 12.48 4.32
C TRP A 4 3.37 13.35 3.24
N GLN A 5 2.76 14.51 2.92
CA GLN A 5 3.39 15.48 2.04
C GLN A 5 4.65 16.09 2.64
N LYS A 6 4.66 16.39 3.96
CA LYS A 6 5.87 16.85 4.66
C LYS A 6 6.95 15.77 4.70
N ILE A 7 6.58 14.52 4.94
CA ILE A 7 7.50 13.39 4.89
C ILE A 7 8.10 13.26 3.49
N ALA A 8 7.27 13.26 2.45
CA ALA A 8 7.72 13.19 1.06
C ALA A 8 8.63 14.35 0.66
N ALA A 9 8.39 15.55 1.18
CA ALA A 9 9.25 16.71 0.96
C ALA A 9 10.64 16.58 1.61
N ARG A 10 10.76 15.80 2.69
CA ARG A 10 12.03 15.61 3.40
C ARG A 10 12.85 14.42 2.90
N ILE A 11 12.22 13.29 2.66
CA ILE A 11 12.89 12.02 2.33
C ILE A 11 12.71 11.61 0.86
N GLY A 12 11.96 12.40 0.09
CA GLY A 12 11.64 12.09 -1.30
C GLY A 12 10.37 11.25 -1.45
N LEU A 13 9.78 11.33 -2.65
CA LEU A 13 8.49 10.73 -2.96
C LEU A 13 8.53 9.19 -2.91
N TYR A 14 9.57 8.59 -3.46
CA TYR A 14 9.76 7.14 -3.51
C TYR A 14 9.94 6.52 -2.12
N ALA A 15 10.79 7.16 -1.29
CA ALA A 15 10.99 6.74 0.08
C ALA A 15 9.71 6.89 0.91
N ALA A 16 8.99 8.00 0.77
CA ALA A 16 7.72 8.21 1.47
C ALA A 16 6.68 7.15 1.11
N TYR A 17 6.59 6.75 -0.17
CA TYR A 17 5.72 5.66 -0.60
C TYR A 17 6.13 4.32 0.04
N ALA A 18 7.42 3.97 0.01
CA ALA A 18 7.92 2.73 0.59
C ALA A 18 7.66 2.67 2.12
N PHE A 19 7.90 3.76 2.85
CA PHE A 19 7.56 3.86 4.28
C PHE A 19 6.07 3.74 4.53
N GLY A 20 5.24 4.28 3.65
CA GLY A 20 3.81 4.10 3.71
C GLY A 20 3.40 2.63 3.58
N CYS A 21 3.97 1.90 2.61
CA CYS A 21 3.74 0.46 2.46
C CYS A 21 4.16 -0.31 3.72
N LEU A 22 5.29 0.04 4.35
CA LEU A 22 5.72 -0.57 5.61
C LEU A 22 4.72 -0.30 6.75
N ALA A 23 4.19 0.91 6.86
CA ALA A 23 3.15 1.22 7.85
C ALA A 23 1.88 0.39 7.63
N GLU A 24 1.48 0.16 6.36
CA GLU A 24 0.36 -0.72 6.05
C GLU A 24 0.65 -2.19 6.36
N VAL A 25 1.86 -2.68 6.10
CA VAL A 25 2.28 -4.04 6.50
C VAL A 25 2.14 -4.21 8.01
N VAL A 26 2.61 -3.25 8.80
CA VAL A 26 2.44 -3.27 10.27
C VAL A 26 0.96 -3.27 10.65
N GLY A 27 0.15 -2.42 10.01
CA GLY A 27 -1.30 -2.36 10.26
C GLY A 27 -2.01 -3.68 9.95
N VAL A 28 -1.75 -4.26 8.77
CA VAL A 28 -2.36 -5.52 8.34
C VAL A 28 -1.93 -6.68 9.24
N THR A 29 -0.65 -6.80 9.57
CA THR A 29 -0.15 -7.87 10.44
C THR A 29 -0.65 -7.72 11.88
N ALA A 30 -0.68 -6.50 12.42
CA ALA A 30 -1.23 -6.24 13.75
C ALA A 30 -2.70 -6.60 13.85
N SER A 31 -3.48 -6.38 12.78
CA SER A 31 -4.93 -6.66 12.77
C SER A 31 -5.27 -8.12 13.01
N VAL A 32 -4.37 -9.05 12.63
CA VAL A 32 -4.58 -10.51 12.77
C VAL A 32 -3.70 -11.15 13.83
N ALA A 33 -2.57 -10.53 14.22
CA ALA A 33 -1.67 -11.05 15.23
C ALA A 33 -2.11 -10.71 16.67
N MET A 34 -2.83 -9.60 16.85
CA MET A 34 -3.28 -9.17 18.17
C MET A 34 -4.73 -9.63 18.38
N GLY A 35 -4.94 -10.48 19.40
CA GLY A 35 -6.27 -10.97 19.78
C GLY A 35 -7.21 -9.87 20.27
N GLY A 36 -8.50 -10.15 20.23
CA GLY A 36 -9.55 -9.22 20.69
C GLY A 36 -9.82 -8.06 19.73
N HIS A 37 -10.26 -6.92 20.26
CA HIS A 37 -10.64 -5.75 19.45
C HIS A 37 -9.48 -4.78 19.17
N ILE A 38 -8.36 -4.92 19.85
CA ILE A 38 -7.23 -3.97 19.77
C ILE A 38 -6.53 -4.08 18.41
N GLY A 39 -6.25 -5.30 17.95
CA GLY A 39 -5.61 -5.55 16.65
C GLY A 39 -6.37 -4.93 15.47
N PRO A 40 -7.65 -5.25 15.27
CA PRO A 40 -8.47 -4.65 14.21
C PRO A 40 -8.60 -3.13 14.32
N LEU A 41 -8.68 -2.55 15.53
CA LEU A 41 -8.73 -1.10 15.71
C LEU A 41 -7.41 -0.42 15.31
N LEU A 42 -6.26 -0.95 15.75
CA LEU A 42 -4.96 -0.43 15.34
C LEU A 42 -4.72 -0.59 13.84
N GLY A 43 -5.05 -1.76 13.30
CA GLY A 43 -4.96 -2.02 11.86
C GLY A 43 -5.82 -1.06 11.06
N GLY A 44 -7.09 -0.87 11.45
CA GLY A 44 -8.00 0.07 10.81
C GLY A 44 -7.54 1.52 10.89
N PHE A 45 -6.97 1.95 12.02
CA PHE A 45 -6.42 3.29 12.19
C PHE A 45 -5.20 3.52 11.29
N LEU A 46 -4.25 2.59 11.28
CA LEU A 46 -3.07 2.67 10.42
C LEU A 46 -3.44 2.62 8.94
N LEU A 47 -4.25 1.65 8.52
CA LEU A 47 -4.71 1.54 7.13
C LEU A 47 -5.51 2.78 6.71
N GLY A 48 -6.47 3.24 7.51
CA GLY A 48 -7.27 4.42 7.19
C GLY A 48 -6.45 5.71 7.10
N GLY A 49 -5.43 5.86 7.97
CA GLY A 49 -4.53 7.02 7.96
C GLY A 49 -3.50 7.03 6.83
N THR A 50 -3.12 5.86 6.31
CA THR A 50 -2.06 5.74 5.30
C THR A 50 -2.58 5.47 3.89
N PHE A 51 -3.67 4.75 3.73
CA PHE A 51 -4.21 4.29 2.44
C PHE A 51 -4.39 5.40 1.40
N ILE A 52 -5.08 6.48 1.76
CA ILE A 52 -5.30 7.63 0.85
C ILE A 52 -3.98 8.29 0.50
N ALA A 53 -3.09 8.41 1.49
CA ALA A 53 -1.79 9.04 1.30
C ALA A 53 -0.90 8.21 0.36
N ILE A 54 -0.83 6.90 0.55
CA ILE A 54 -0.05 5.99 -0.30
C ILE A 54 -0.58 5.97 -1.72
N THR A 55 -1.90 5.90 -1.90
CA THR A 55 -2.53 5.98 -3.22
C THR A 55 -2.11 7.27 -3.93
N ALA A 56 -2.18 8.41 -3.25
CA ALA A 56 -1.79 9.70 -3.83
C ALA A 56 -0.28 9.78 -4.13
N LEU A 57 0.59 9.29 -3.22
CA LEU A 57 2.03 9.22 -3.44
C LEU A 57 2.37 8.29 -4.60
N GLY A 58 1.72 7.15 -4.71
CA GLY A 58 1.88 6.20 -5.82
C GLY A 58 1.54 6.84 -7.16
N LEU A 59 0.38 7.52 -7.26
CA LEU A 59 -0.02 8.24 -8.47
C LEU A 59 0.98 9.36 -8.85
N GLN A 60 1.51 10.08 -7.86
CA GLN A 60 2.54 11.10 -8.10
C GLN A 60 3.85 10.46 -8.60
N THR A 61 4.27 9.37 -7.99
CA THR A 61 5.46 8.61 -8.42
C THR A 61 5.31 8.11 -9.85
N GLY A 62 4.17 7.52 -10.20
CA GLY A 62 3.89 7.05 -11.54
C GLY A 62 3.92 8.17 -12.59
N ARG A 63 3.42 9.36 -12.26
CA ARG A 63 3.50 10.53 -13.14
C ARG A 63 4.93 11.00 -13.38
N GLN A 64 5.80 10.93 -12.38
CA GLN A 64 7.21 11.32 -12.50
C GLN A 64 8.01 10.31 -13.33
N LEU A 65 7.67 9.03 -13.26
CA LEU A 65 8.36 7.99 -14.03
C LEU A 65 8.13 8.10 -15.54
N VAL A 66 6.96 8.60 -15.98
CA VAL A 66 6.63 8.71 -17.40
C VAL A 66 6.09 10.11 -17.73
N PRO A 67 6.98 11.14 -17.75
CA PRO A 67 6.56 12.53 -17.97
C PRO A 67 5.91 12.78 -19.35
N ARG A 68 6.25 11.94 -20.35
CA ARG A 68 5.72 12.06 -21.72
C ARG A 68 4.27 11.61 -21.88
N ALA A 69 3.76 10.78 -20.97
CA ALA A 69 2.40 10.24 -21.05
C ALA A 69 1.72 10.13 -19.66
N PRO A 70 1.65 11.20 -18.87
CA PRO A 70 1.17 11.16 -17.49
C PRO A 70 -0.29 10.70 -17.38
N ARG A 71 -1.14 11.10 -18.32
CA ARG A 71 -2.56 10.70 -18.35
C ARG A 71 -2.73 9.20 -18.54
N ARG A 72 -1.93 8.58 -19.44
CA ARG A 72 -1.98 7.15 -19.71
C ARG A 72 -1.54 6.34 -18.47
N VAL A 73 -0.47 6.79 -17.79
CA VAL A 73 0.00 6.15 -16.57
C VAL A 73 -1.06 6.22 -15.46
N LEU A 74 -1.66 7.39 -15.25
CA LEU A 74 -2.74 7.54 -14.27
C LEU A 74 -3.93 6.64 -14.58
N ALA A 75 -4.35 6.57 -15.83
CA ALA A 75 -5.46 5.70 -16.24
C ALA A 75 -5.15 4.22 -15.98
N LEU A 76 -3.95 3.75 -16.32
CA LEU A 76 -3.51 2.38 -16.06
C LEU A 76 -3.42 2.08 -14.56
N MET A 77 -2.85 2.98 -13.76
CA MET A 77 -2.76 2.81 -12.32
C MET A 77 -4.14 2.78 -11.66
N THR A 78 -5.05 3.65 -12.08
CA THR A 78 -6.43 3.67 -11.56
C THR A 78 -7.19 2.40 -11.96
N ALA A 79 -7.03 1.92 -13.19
CA ALA A 79 -7.63 0.66 -13.65
C ALA A 79 -7.07 -0.54 -12.86
N SER A 80 -5.75 -0.61 -12.66
CA SER A 80 -5.10 -1.66 -11.86
C SER A 80 -5.57 -1.62 -10.40
N PHE A 81 -5.72 -0.44 -9.83
CA PHE A 81 -6.26 -0.26 -8.48
C PHE A 81 -7.71 -0.76 -8.38
N GLY A 82 -8.56 -0.40 -9.34
CA GLY A 82 -9.95 -0.87 -9.40
C GLY A 82 -10.04 -2.40 -9.53
N LEU A 83 -9.20 -3.00 -10.37
CA LEU A 83 -9.10 -4.47 -10.49
C LEU A 83 -8.66 -5.10 -9.16
N GLY A 84 -7.68 -4.52 -8.49
CA GLY A 84 -7.23 -4.98 -7.17
C GLY A 84 -8.33 -4.94 -6.11
N GLN A 85 -9.19 -3.92 -6.15
CA GLN A 85 -10.33 -3.81 -5.24
C GLN A 85 -11.42 -4.87 -5.48
N ILE A 86 -11.53 -5.41 -6.68
CA ILE A 86 -12.44 -6.51 -6.99
C ILE A 86 -11.80 -7.84 -6.63
N ILE A 87 -10.59 -8.09 -7.11
CA ILE A 87 -9.88 -9.37 -6.96
C ILE A 87 -9.48 -9.60 -5.49
N GLY A 88 -9.03 -8.55 -4.79
CA GLY A 88 -8.53 -8.64 -3.42
C GLY A 88 -9.54 -9.27 -2.44
N PRO A 89 -10.76 -8.74 -2.30
CA PRO A 89 -11.77 -9.32 -1.42
C PRO A 89 -12.18 -10.74 -1.81
N ILE A 90 -12.20 -11.07 -3.11
CA ILE A 90 -12.53 -12.43 -3.59
C ILE A 90 -11.45 -13.40 -3.12
N VAL A 91 -10.18 -13.08 -3.37
CA VAL A 91 -9.04 -13.92 -2.94
C VAL A 91 -9.00 -14.04 -1.42
N ALA A 92 -9.16 -12.92 -0.69
CA ALA A 92 -9.18 -12.93 0.77
C ALA A 92 -10.33 -13.78 1.32
N GLY A 93 -11.52 -13.70 0.73
CA GLY A 93 -12.67 -14.51 1.13
C GLY A 93 -12.46 -16.00 0.86
N LEU A 94 -11.91 -16.38 -0.29
CA LEU A 94 -11.60 -17.78 -0.62
C LEU A 94 -10.55 -18.35 0.33
N LEU A 95 -9.49 -17.59 0.63
CA LEU A 95 -8.47 -18.01 1.60
C LEU A 95 -9.05 -18.17 3.00
N ALA A 96 -9.87 -17.21 3.45
CA ALA A 96 -10.51 -17.28 4.76
C ALA A 96 -11.49 -18.46 4.88
N GLN A 97 -12.22 -18.81 3.81
CA GLN A 97 -13.07 -20.01 3.78
C GLN A 97 -12.26 -21.29 3.87
N ALA A 98 -11.09 -21.33 3.23
CA ALA A 98 -10.22 -22.50 3.22
C ALA A 98 -9.48 -22.73 4.55
N THR A 99 -9.10 -21.64 5.25
CA THR A 99 -8.29 -21.69 6.48
C THR A 99 -9.08 -21.48 7.76
N GLY A 100 -10.30 -20.96 7.66
CA GLY A 100 -11.16 -20.64 8.82
C GLY A 100 -10.89 -19.28 9.45
N ASP A 101 -9.89 -18.53 8.96
CA ASP A 101 -9.55 -17.18 9.43
C ASP A 101 -8.94 -16.30 8.32
N PHE A 102 -8.69 -15.03 8.63
CA PHE A 102 -8.08 -14.07 7.70
C PHE A 102 -6.56 -14.00 7.80
N PHE A 103 -5.91 -14.83 8.59
CA PHE A 103 -4.47 -14.76 8.83
C PHE A 103 -3.68 -14.92 7.52
N LEU A 104 -3.95 -15.97 6.75
CA LEU A 104 -3.25 -16.22 5.49
C LEU A 104 -3.50 -15.10 4.46
N ALA A 105 -4.73 -14.61 4.36
CA ALA A 105 -5.07 -13.50 3.47
C ALA A 105 -4.29 -12.22 3.83
N SER A 106 -4.13 -11.95 5.12
CA SER A 106 -3.37 -10.80 5.63
C SER A 106 -1.86 -10.94 5.36
N ILE A 107 -1.30 -12.15 5.49
CA ILE A 107 0.12 -12.41 5.15
C ILE A 107 0.35 -12.20 3.65
N VAL A 108 -0.55 -12.67 2.79
CA VAL A 108 -0.46 -12.44 1.33
C VAL A 108 -0.52 -10.94 1.01
N ALA A 109 -1.44 -10.20 1.63
CA ALA A 109 -1.54 -8.75 1.45
C ALA A 109 -0.25 -8.02 1.92
N ALA A 110 0.28 -8.40 3.09
CA ALA A 110 1.54 -7.86 3.61
C ALA A 110 2.72 -8.14 2.66
N ALA A 111 2.80 -9.33 2.09
CA ALA A 111 3.84 -9.69 1.12
C ALA A 111 3.76 -8.84 -0.15
N VAL A 112 2.56 -8.62 -0.69
CA VAL A 112 2.33 -7.76 -1.87
C VAL A 112 2.73 -6.31 -1.58
N LEU A 113 2.40 -5.78 -0.40
CA LEU A 113 2.81 -4.44 0.03
C LEU A 113 4.32 -4.31 0.15
N LEU A 114 5.01 -5.30 0.72
CA LEU A 114 6.47 -5.33 0.82
C LEU A 114 7.12 -5.33 -0.56
N VAL A 115 6.63 -6.16 -1.48
CA VAL A 115 7.13 -6.21 -2.87
C VAL A 115 6.92 -4.86 -3.56
N SER A 116 5.75 -4.26 -3.43
CA SER A 116 5.45 -2.94 -3.99
C SER A 116 6.39 -1.86 -3.45
N GLY A 117 6.59 -1.83 -2.13
CA GLY A 117 7.52 -0.91 -1.48
C GLY A 117 8.96 -1.10 -1.94
N ALA A 118 9.43 -2.35 -2.05
CA ALA A 118 10.78 -2.69 -2.49
C ALA A 118 11.03 -2.30 -3.96
N ILE A 119 10.09 -2.57 -4.85
CA ILE A 119 10.17 -2.17 -6.27
C ILE A 119 10.25 -0.65 -6.37
N THR A 120 9.39 0.07 -5.64
CA THR A 120 9.39 1.54 -5.68
C THR A 120 10.69 2.12 -5.11
N TRP A 121 11.19 1.55 -4.03
CA TRP A 121 12.49 1.95 -3.46
C TRP A 121 13.64 1.73 -4.45
N SER A 122 13.65 0.60 -5.14
CA SER A 122 14.70 0.29 -6.13
C SER A 122 14.65 1.19 -7.37
N ALA A 123 13.46 1.69 -7.70
CA ALA A 123 13.25 2.62 -8.81
C ALA A 123 13.56 4.08 -8.46
N ALA A 124 13.88 4.38 -7.19
CA ALA A 124 14.25 5.72 -6.77
C ALA A 124 15.52 6.18 -7.52
N PRO A 125 15.54 7.42 -8.08
CA PRO A 125 16.73 7.96 -8.69
C PRO A 125 17.88 7.96 -7.65
N LYS A 126 18.95 7.26 -7.97
CA LYS A 126 20.17 7.37 -7.15
C LYS A 126 20.67 8.79 -7.32
N SER A 127 20.66 9.59 -6.26
CA SER A 127 21.31 10.91 -6.28
C SER A 127 22.78 10.73 -6.66
N PRO A 128 23.28 11.56 -7.59
CA PRO A 128 24.69 11.55 -7.94
C PRO A 128 25.58 11.89 -6.75
#